data_aaf4a25f0a95343d56d64e193c9fa2ca
#
_entry.id   aaf4a25f0a95343d56d64e193c9fa2ca
#
_cell.length_a   1.000
_cell.length_b   1.000
_cell.length_c   1.000
_cell.angle_alpha   90.00
_cell.angle_beta   90.00
_cell.angle_gamma   90.00
#
_symmetry.space_group_name_H-M   'P 1'
#
loop_
_entity.id
_entity.type
_entity.pdbx_description
1 polymer ?
#
loop_
_entity_poly.entity_id
_entity_poly.type
_entity_poly.pdbx_seq_one_letter_code
_entity_poly.pdbx_strand_id
1 'polypeptide(L)'
;MPDLEVIATAGSRASLDISRLALPPRLRPGAELGVLDITEFFGETTGGVRTYLLQKARYVQRRASLRQTIIVPGARDEILEASGVRCYRLHGPAVPTQKPYRFMLATRSTSRIVAHERPDLIEVGSTWFAPWLVHLATRRVDVPAVWFYHSNVPRVIAPWPETAGTVRRSAAGLAWKYFRRLGRMVRATLAPSDFVARELERVGIERVVRVALGVDLERFHPDRRLHAAATRARHGLPDGPLAMYVGRLAAEKEVDLLLTAWRQVEQRTGARLAIVGDGPSRRRLHRLAGSERVFWLPFQQDRDQLADLLAAVDLAVAPCSIETFGLSAIEALASGTPLLSADRGGVAETVGRSAAGATFVSGDAGDLAEQAERLLRGDLAALGALGRRHAEAHHGWDAVLDRIFDVYRGILAG
;
A
#
# COMPACT_ATOMS: atom_id res chain seq x y z
N MET A 1 -1.74 -18.17 -0.25
CA MET A 1 -0.34 -18.33 0.21
C MET A 1 0.70 -18.46 -0.91
N PRO A 2 0.37 -18.30 -2.20
CA PRO A 2 1.36 -18.42 -3.28
C PRO A 2 2.54 -17.44 -3.17
N ASP A 3 2.29 -16.22 -2.69
CA ASP A 3 3.31 -15.15 -2.68
C ASP A 3 4.37 -15.27 -1.59
N LEU A 4 4.14 -16.07 -0.56
CA LEU A 4 5.17 -16.43 0.43
C LEU A 4 5.94 -17.67 0.00
N GLU A 5 5.41 -18.46 -0.94
CA GLU A 5 6.16 -19.54 -1.59
C GLU A 5 7.33 -19.00 -2.40
N VAL A 6 7.24 -17.77 -2.94
CA VAL A 6 8.37 -17.09 -3.60
C VAL A 6 9.52 -16.82 -2.61
N ILE A 7 9.23 -16.68 -1.31
CA ILE A 7 10.24 -16.60 -0.24
C ILE A 7 10.53 -17.99 0.36
N ALA A 8 9.62 -18.98 0.17
CA ALA A 8 9.56 -20.22 0.94
C ALA A 8 9.87 -21.51 0.16
N THR A 9 10.36 -21.46 -1.06
CA THR A 9 10.52 -22.70 -1.89
C THR A 9 11.63 -23.64 -1.46
N ALA A 10 12.34 -23.43 -0.35
CA ALA A 10 13.37 -24.38 0.11
C ALA A 10 13.74 -24.25 1.60
N GLY A 11 12.82 -24.18 2.52
CA GLY A 11 13.20 -24.07 3.93
C GLY A 11 12.33 -24.90 4.87
N SER A 12 12.96 -25.68 5.75
CA SER A 12 12.34 -26.45 6.83
C SER A 12 11.36 -25.60 7.65
N ARG A 13 10.12 -26.04 7.76
CA ARG A 13 9.06 -25.45 8.60
C ARG A 13 9.17 -25.93 10.05
N ALA A 14 10.29 -25.68 10.73
CA ALA A 14 10.39 -25.94 12.16
C ALA A 14 9.85 -24.75 12.96
N SER A 15 9.03 -24.99 13.97
CA SER A 15 8.66 -24.00 14.98
C SER A 15 9.90 -23.70 15.82
N LEU A 16 10.49 -22.51 15.66
CA LEU A 16 11.76 -22.12 16.26
C LEU A 16 11.50 -21.04 17.32
N ASP A 17 12.14 -21.14 18.48
CA ASP A 17 12.25 -20.00 19.40
C ASP A 17 13.47 -19.16 18.99
N ILE A 18 13.24 -18.16 18.13
CA ILE A 18 14.31 -17.28 17.60
C ILE A 18 15.04 -16.54 18.72
N SER A 19 14.47 -16.42 19.90
CA SER A 19 15.13 -15.78 21.05
C SER A 19 16.30 -16.60 21.60
N ARG A 20 16.31 -17.93 21.38
CA ARG A 20 17.24 -18.90 22.00
C ARG A 20 18.06 -19.72 21.02
N LEU A 21 17.60 -19.87 19.78
CA LEU A 21 18.24 -20.75 18.79
C LEU A 21 19.46 -20.13 18.13
N ALA A 22 20.36 -20.99 17.64
CA ALA A 22 21.40 -20.56 16.69
C ALA A 22 20.71 -20.06 15.41
N LEU A 23 21.00 -18.82 15.05
CA LEU A 23 20.52 -18.27 13.78
C LEU A 23 21.28 -18.95 12.62
N PRO A 24 20.63 -19.15 11.45
CA PRO A 24 21.29 -19.72 10.29
C PRO A 24 22.47 -18.83 9.86
N PRO A 25 23.43 -19.32 9.08
CA PRO A 25 24.55 -18.52 8.59
C PRO A 25 24.07 -17.19 7.99
N ARG A 26 24.88 -16.14 8.14
CA ARG A 26 24.52 -14.80 7.61
C ARG A 26 24.16 -14.88 6.13
N LEU A 27 23.07 -14.20 5.76
CA LEU A 27 22.58 -14.19 4.40
C LEU A 27 23.56 -13.43 3.47
N ARG A 28 24.04 -14.05 2.39
CA ARG A 28 24.95 -13.47 1.37
C ARG A 28 25.99 -12.50 1.97
N PRO A 29 26.98 -12.97 2.76
CA PRO A 29 27.92 -12.09 3.46
C PRO A 29 28.78 -11.21 2.53
N GLY A 30 28.88 -11.56 1.25
CA GLY A 30 29.59 -10.79 0.21
C GLY A 30 28.70 -9.84 -0.61
N ALA A 31 27.43 -9.66 -0.28
CA ALA A 31 26.59 -8.68 -0.96
C ALA A 31 27.07 -7.24 -0.69
N GLU A 32 27.01 -6.40 -1.73
CA GLU A 32 27.43 -4.98 -1.65
C GLU A 32 26.50 -4.16 -0.76
N LEU A 33 25.20 -4.49 -0.75
CA LEU A 33 24.20 -3.78 0.03
C LEU A 33 23.19 -4.74 0.66
N GLY A 34 23.10 -4.70 1.98
CA GLY A 34 22.12 -5.43 2.78
C GLY A 34 21.11 -4.51 3.42
N VAL A 35 19.83 -4.68 3.08
CA VAL A 35 18.74 -3.91 3.68
C VAL A 35 17.92 -4.79 4.62
N LEU A 36 17.51 -4.24 5.77
CA LEU A 36 16.57 -4.88 6.68
C LEU A 36 15.27 -4.07 6.71
N ASP A 37 14.18 -4.71 6.31
CA ASP A 37 12.82 -4.15 6.38
C ASP A 37 12.12 -4.65 7.63
N ILE A 38 11.50 -3.75 8.39
CA ILE A 38 10.73 -4.10 9.59
C ILE A 38 9.38 -3.38 9.59
N THR A 39 8.27 -4.14 9.74
CA THR A 39 6.93 -3.57 9.75
C THR A 39 5.91 -4.45 10.46
N GLU A 40 4.92 -3.85 11.13
CA GLU A 40 3.70 -4.52 11.60
C GLU A 40 2.63 -4.66 10.51
N PHE A 41 2.73 -3.91 9.41
CA PHE A 41 1.71 -3.87 8.36
C PHE A 41 1.85 -5.00 7.33
N PHE A 42 2.15 -6.20 7.82
CA PHE A 42 2.30 -7.39 6.99
C PHE A 42 1.33 -8.49 7.45
N GLY A 43 0.19 -8.58 6.81
CA GLY A 43 -0.81 -9.61 7.08
C GLY A 43 -1.24 -10.32 5.79
N GLU A 44 -1.92 -11.46 5.92
CA GLU A 44 -2.32 -12.30 4.78
C GLU A 44 -3.25 -11.58 3.79
N THR A 45 -4.07 -10.67 4.30
CA THR A 45 -5.05 -9.88 3.53
C THR A 45 -4.72 -8.39 3.49
N THR A 46 -3.46 -8.01 3.78
CA THR A 46 -3.05 -6.60 3.74
C THR A 46 -2.52 -6.20 2.36
N GLY A 47 -2.81 -4.96 1.94
CA GLY A 47 -2.55 -4.49 0.58
C GLY A 47 -1.13 -3.92 0.38
N GLY A 48 -1.00 -2.60 0.37
CA GLY A 48 0.13 -1.87 -0.17
C GLY A 48 1.51 -2.22 0.39
N VAL A 49 1.66 -2.25 1.72
CA VAL A 49 2.98 -2.52 2.35
C VAL A 49 3.47 -3.94 2.05
N ARG A 50 2.55 -4.92 2.09
CA ARG A 50 2.89 -6.30 1.75
C ARG A 50 3.30 -6.42 0.28
N THR A 51 2.55 -5.80 -0.63
CA THR A 51 2.87 -5.78 -2.07
C THR A 51 4.25 -5.17 -2.30
N TYR A 52 4.54 -4.02 -1.68
CA TYR A 52 5.84 -3.37 -1.76
C TYR A 52 6.99 -4.28 -1.31
N LEU A 53 6.89 -4.90 -0.12
CA LEU A 53 7.94 -5.77 0.40
C LEU A 53 8.16 -7.02 -0.47
N LEU A 54 7.10 -7.61 -1.03
CA LEU A 54 7.21 -8.76 -1.91
C LEU A 54 7.85 -8.39 -3.26
N GLN A 55 7.53 -7.22 -3.81
CA GLN A 55 8.17 -6.75 -5.03
C GLN A 55 9.64 -6.40 -4.82
N LYS A 56 9.97 -5.78 -3.66
CA LYS A 56 11.35 -5.54 -3.26
C LYS A 56 12.13 -6.85 -3.09
N ALA A 57 11.49 -7.88 -2.51
CA ALA A 57 12.09 -9.21 -2.40
C ALA A 57 12.37 -9.83 -3.79
N ARG A 58 11.43 -9.78 -4.73
CA ARG A 58 11.63 -10.26 -6.10
C ARG A 58 12.76 -9.51 -6.82
N TYR A 59 12.85 -8.20 -6.59
CA TYR A 59 13.91 -7.37 -7.13
C TYR A 59 15.30 -7.79 -6.59
N VAL A 60 15.43 -8.02 -5.28
CA VAL A 60 16.66 -8.48 -4.63
C VAL A 60 17.06 -9.90 -5.06
N GLN A 61 16.08 -10.80 -5.22
CA GLN A 61 16.34 -12.18 -5.66
C GLN A 61 17.06 -12.25 -7.00
N ARG A 62 16.77 -11.32 -7.91
CA ARG A 62 17.38 -11.23 -9.25
C ARG A 62 18.76 -10.56 -9.25
N ARG A 63 19.25 -10.04 -8.11
CA ARG A 63 20.49 -9.27 -7.99
C ARG A 63 21.43 -9.86 -6.94
N ALA A 64 22.53 -10.49 -7.35
CA ALA A 64 23.47 -11.14 -6.43
C ALA A 64 24.18 -10.14 -5.49
N SER A 65 24.33 -8.88 -5.91
CA SER A 65 24.94 -7.81 -5.11
C SER A 65 24.05 -7.31 -3.97
N LEU A 66 22.77 -7.73 -3.92
CA LEU A 66 21.83 -7.31 -2.89
C LEU A 66 21.42 -8.45 -1.97
N ARG A 67 21.10 -8.10 -0.73
CA ARG A 67 20.42 -8.99 0.22
C ARG A 67 19.34 -8.25 0.98
N GLN A 68 18.28 -8.95 1.35
CA GLN A 68 17.16 -8.38 2.10
C GLN A 68 16.82 -9.26 3.29
N THR A 69 16.75 -8.67 4.46
CA THR A 69 16.17 -9.27 5.65
C THR A 69 14.84 -8.61 5.94
N ILE A 70 13.79 -9.38 6.18
CA ILE A 70 12.44 -8.88 6.51
C ILE A 70 12.09 -9.35 7.92
N ILE A 71 11.65 -8.44 8.79
CA ILE A 71 11.13 -8.77 10.12
C ILE A 71 9.66 -8.35 10.18
N VAL A 72 8.78 -9.31 10.42
CA VAL A 72 7.32 -9.10 10.50
C VAL A 72 6.72 -9.91 11.65
N PRO A 73 5.57 -9.49 12.22
CA PRO A 73 4.90 -10.30 13.22
C PRO A 73 4.23 -11.53 12.61
N GLY A 74 4.20 -12.63 13.37
CA GLY A 74 3.59 -13.90 12.99
C GLY A 74 2.79 -14.53 14.11
N ALA A 75 2.07 -15.61 13.79
CA ALA A 75 1.38 -16.43 14.79
C ALA A 75 2.37 -17.27 15.63
N ARG A 76 3.54 -17.52 15.10
CA ARG A 76 4.67 -18.24 15.69
C ARG A 76 5.98 -17.69 15.14
N ASP A 77 7.09 -18.05 15.78
CA ASP A 77 8.41 -17.78 15.25
C ASP A 77 8.66 -18.68 14.04
N GLU A 78 9.14 -18.09 12.95
CA GLU A 78 9.41 -18.79 11.69
C GLU A 78 10.50 -18.06 10.90
N ILE A 79 11.38 -18.82 10.24
CA ILE A 79 12.38 -18.29 9.31
C ILE A 79 12.08 -18.84 7.92
N LEU A 80 11.91 -17.95 6.95
CA LEU A 80 11.71 -18.28 5.56
C LEU A 80 12.86 -17.68 4.75
N GLU A 81 13.44 -18.43 3.83
CA GLU A 81 14.59 -18.00 3.05
C GLU A 81 14.47 -18.41 1.60
N ALA A 82 14.82 -17.50 0.69
CA ALA A 82 14.95 -17.76 -0.73
C ALA A 82 15.90 -16.75 -1.39
N SER A 83 16.92 -17.24 -2.12
CA SER A 83 17.75 -16.46 -3.06
C SER A 83 18.18 -15.03 -2.62
N GLY A 84 18.72 -14.90 -1.42
CA GLY A 84 19.19 -13.59 -0.91
C GLY A 84 18.15 -12.77 -0.19
N VAL A 85 16.99 -13.37 0.09
CA VAL A 85 15.94 -12.79 0.94
C VAL A 85 15.67 -13.72 2.11
N ARG A 86 15.65 -13.18 3.32
CA ARG A 86 15.29 -13.92 4.54
C ARG A 86 14.20 -13.18 5.29
N CYS A 87 13.11 -13.87 5.61
CA CYS A 87 12.01 -13.33 6.39
C CYS A 87 11.94 -14.00 7.76
N TYR A 88 12.08 -13.21 8.81
CA TYR A 88 11.84 -13.58 10.19
C TYR A 88 10.42 -13.19 10.57
N ARG A 89 9.56 -14.18 10.75
CA ARG A 89 8.27 -13.96 11.41
C ARG A 89 8.47 -14.15 12.90
N LEU A 90 8.13 -13.13 13.68
CA LEU A 90 8.26 -13.16 15.13
C LEU A 90 6.89 -13.25 15.77
N HIS A 91 6.75 -14.17 16.73
CA HIS A 91 5.49 -14.33 17.45
C HIS A 91 5.03 -13.03 18.08
N GLY A 92 3.78 -12.66 17.81
CA GLY A 92 3.10 -11.52 18.40
C GLY A 92 1.60 -11.76 18.59
N PRO A 93 1.00 -11.24 19.67
CA PRO A 93 -0.45 -11.37 19.89
C PRO A 93 -1.23 -10.64 18.80
N ALA A 94 -2.41 -11.16 18.47
CA ALA A 94 -3.30 -10.51 17.52
C ALA A 94 -3.77 -9.15 18.05
N VAL A 95 -3.88 -8.14 17.17
CA VAL A 95 -4.48 -6.86 17.52
C VAL A 95 -5.99 -7.05 17.65
N PRO A 96 -6.60 -6.76 18.82
CA PRO A 96 -8.04 -6.87 18.98
C PRO A 96 -8.78 -6.05 17.91
N THR A 97 -9.84 -6.62 17.35
CA THR A 97 -10.71 -5.98 16.34
C THR A 97 -10.05 -5.60 15.01
N GLN A 98 -8.73 -5.80 14.84
CA GLN A 98 -8.01 -5.42 13.62
C GLN A 98 -7.29 -6.61 12.95
N LYS A 99 -7.96 -7.74 12.80
CA LYS A 99 -7.40 -8.85 12.01
C LYS A 99 -7.08 -8.38 10.58
N PRO A 100 -5.97 -8.84 9.98
CA PRO A 100 -5.03 -9.87 10.44
C PRO A 100 -3.80 -9.33 11.19
N TYR A 101 -3.81 -8.07 11.64
CA TYR A 101 -2.64 -7.45 12.26
C TYR A 101 -2.27 -8.07 13.62
N ARG A 102 -0.96 -8.05 13.91
CA ARG A 102 -0.37 -8.53 15.17
C ARG A 102 0.58 -7.50 15.73
N PHE A 103 0.71 -7.46 17.06
CA PHE A 103 1.70 -6.64 17.72
C PHE A 103 3.11 -7.19 17.49
N MET A 104 4.10 -6.30 17.36
CA MET A 104 5.51 -6.64 17.27
C MET A 104 6.20 -6.26 18.59
N LEU A 105 6.34 -7.24 19.48
CA LEU A 105 6.88 -7.02 20.83
C LEU A 105 8.25 -7.68 21.07
N ALA A 106 8.79 -8.38 20.08
CA ALA A 106 9.95 -9.25 20.19
C ALA A 106 11.30 -8.46 20.20
N THR A 107 11.52 -7.60 21.20
CA THR A 107 12.68 -6.72 21.30
C THR A 107 14.02 -7.47 21.27
N ARG A 108 14.13 -8.56 22.05
CA ARG A 108 15.38 -9.35 22.13
C ARG A 108 15.68 -10.02 20.79
N SER A 109 14.67 -10.66 20.18
CA SER A 109 14.84 -11.32 18.88
C SER A 109 15.20 -10.32 17.79
N THR A 110 14.53 -9.16 17.72
CA THR A 110 14.87 -8.10 16.76
C THR A 110 16.33 -7.63 16.93
N SER A 111 16.78 -7.34 18.15
CA SER A 111 18.16 -6.91 18.39
C SER A 111 19.18 -8.00 18.01
N ARG A 112 18.89 -9.28 18.27
CA ARG A 112 19.74 -10.41 17.86
C ARG A 112 19.81 -10.54 16.33
N ILE A 113 18.70 -10.43 15.65
CA ILE A 113 18.63 -10.51 14.18
C ILE A 113 19.43 -9.37 13.56
N VAL A 114 19.23 -8.13 14.01
CA VAL A 114 20.00 -6.98 13.52
C VAL A 114 21.51 -7.17 13.72
N ALA A 115 21.91 -7.62 14.91
CA ALA A 115 23.33 -7.86 15.23
C ALA A 115 23.92 -9.02 14.41
N HIS A 116 23.13 -10.04 14.10
CA HIS A 116 23.54 -11.21 13.33
C HIS A 116 23.62 -10.89 11.83
N GLU A 117 22.56 -10.36 11.26
CA GLU A 117 22.45 -10.07 9.81
C GLU A 117 23.33 -8.88 9.41
N ARG A 118 23.63 -7.96 10.32
CA ARG A 118 24.44 -6.75 10.07
C ARG A 118 24.01 -6.05 8.76
N PRO A 119 22.77 -5.56 8.70
CA PRO A 119 22.32 -4.82 7.53
C PRO A 119 23.13 -3.51 7.43
N ASP A 120 23.26 -3.01 6.20
CA ASP A 120 23.89 -1.71 5.97
C ASP A 120 22.89 -0.58 6.22
N LEU A 121 21.58 -0.85 6.02
CA LEU A 121 20.49 0.08 6.28
C LEU A 121 19.25 -0.65 6.77
N ILE A 122 18.49 -0.01 7.66
CA ILE A 122 17.19 -0.50 8.15
C ILE A 122 16.08 0.39 7.63
N GLU A 123 15.09 -0.22 6.94
CA GLU A 123 13.85 0.45 6.57
C GLU A 123 12.74 0.10 7.56
N VAL A 124 12.14 1.12 8.16
CA VAL A 124 10.99 1.01 9.05
C VAL A 124 9.72 1.32 8.27
N GLY A 125 8.85 0.33 8.05
CA GLY A 125 7.62 0.45 7.26
C GLY A 125 6.35 0.68 8.08
N SER A 126 6.46 0.96 9.39
CA SER A 126 5.31 1.17 10.27
C SER A 126 5.59 2.23 11.34
N THR A 127 4.55 2.58 12.11
CA THR A 127 4.59 3.74 13.02
C THR A 127 4.44 3.37 14.49
N TRP A 128 4.17 2.09 14.82
CA TRP A 128 3.83 1.69 16.19
C TRP A 128 5.06 1.21 16.97
N PHE A 129 5.35 -0.09 16.95
CA PHE A 129 6.43 -0.70 17.73
C PHE A 129 7.75 -0.79 16.96
N ALA A 130 7.71 -1.04 15.65
CA ALA A 130 8.92 -1.23 14.85
C ALA A 130 9.95 -0.09 14.97
N PRO A 131 9.59 1.21 14.96
CA PRO A 131 10.58 2.28 15.14
C PRO A 131 11.32 2.18 16.46
N TRP A 132 10.63 1.80 17.54
CA TRP A 132 11.24 1.66 18.87
C TRP A 132 12.11 0.43 18.98
N LEU A 133 11.72 -0.68 18.35
CA LEU A 133 12.53 -1.89 18.28
C LEU A 133 13.83 -1.63 17.55
N VAL A 134 13.78 -0.91 16.43
CA VAL A 134 14.96 -0.49 15.66
C VAL A 134 15.82 0.46 16.48
N HIS A 135 15.23 1.48 17.09
CA HIS A 135 15.98 2.41 17.95
C HIS A 135 16.74 1.70 19.08
N LEU A 136 16.12 0.69 19.69
CA LEU A 136 16.80 -0.11 20.74
C LEU A 136 17.89 -1.02 20.16
N ALA A 137 17.65 -1.62 19.00
CA ALA A 137 18.62 -2.50 18.34
C ALA A 137 19.84 -1.71 17.85
N THR A 138 19.66 -0.52 17.28
CA THR A 138 20.72 0.33 16.71
C THR A 138 21.57 1.03 17.78
N ARG A 139 21.15 1.06 19.05
CA ARG A 139 22.03 1.50 20.15
C ARG A 139 23.31 0.66 20.33
N ARG A 140 23.30 -0.57 19.81
CA ARG A 140 24.40 -1.53 19.95
C ARG A 140 25.18 -1.76 18.65
N VAL A 141 24.62 -1.33 17.54
CA VAL A 141 25.20 -1.43 16.20
C VAL A 141 24.90 -0.13 15.47
N ASP A 142 25.94 0.48 14.90
CA ASP A 142 25.80 1.74 14.16
C ASP A 142 25.28 1.44 12.74
N VAL A 143 23.94 1.33 12.62
CA VAL A 143 23.26 1.09 11.35
C VAL A 143 22.23 2.20 11.15
N PRO A 144 22.32 2.96 10.04
CA PRO A 144 21.35 4.00 9.75
C PRO A 144 19.97 3.40 9.46
N ALA A 145 18.93 4.12 9.91
CA ALA A 145 17.56 3.76 9.65
C ALA A 145 16.87 4.84 8.78
N VAL A 146 15.97 4.41 7.92
CA VAL A 146 14.99 5.24 7.19
C VAL A 146 13.59 4.85 7.58
N TRP A 147 12.65 5.78 7.45
CA TRP A 147 11.24 5.51 7.72
C TRP A 147 10.43 5.67 6.46
N PHE A 148 9.79 4.60 5.97
CA PHE A 148 8.86 4.70 4.85
C PHE A 148 7.45 4.99 5.37
N TYR A 149 6.92 6.16 5.01
CA TYR A 149 5.62 6.65 5.48
C TYR A 149 4.46 6.06 4.67
N HIS A 150 4.07 4.84 5.00
CA HIS A 150 2.97 4.14 4.29
C HIS A 150 1.57 4.53 4.76
N SER A 151 1.42 5.09 5.96
CA SER A 151 0.11 5.34 6.56
C SER A 151 0.05 6.70 7.24
N ASN A 152 -0.95 7.49 6.89
CA ASN A 152 -1.18 8.83 7.42
C ASN A 152 -2.13 8.77 8.64
N VAL A 153 -1.67 8.20 9.74
CA VAL A 153 -2.48 8.05 10.97
C VAL A 153 -3.05 9.37 11.48
N PRO A 154 -2.32 10.50 11.53
CA PRO A 154 -2.91 11.77 11.95
C PRO A 154 -4.12 12.19 11.10
N ARG A 155 -4.07 11.93 9.80
CA ARG A 155 -5.20 12.20 8.90
C ARG A 155 -6.34 11.19 9.08
N VAL A 156 -6.06 9.95 9.42
CA VAL A 156 -7.11 9.00 9.81
C VAL A 156 -7.86 9.49 11.06
N ILE A 157 -7.17 10.10 12.03
CA ILE A 157 -7.77 10.67 13.24
C ILE A 157 -8.59 11.93 12.90
N ALA A 158 -8.04 12.86 12.14
CA ALA A 158 -8.67 14.09 11.71
C ALA A 158 -8.33 14.35 10.22
N PRO A 159 -9.17 13.86 9.27
CA PRO A 159 -8.92 13.98 7.84
C PRO A 159 -8.65 15.42 7.41
N TRP A 160 -9.48 16.33 7.90
CA TRP A 160 -9.33 17.77 7.66
C TRP A 160 -9.46 18.50 8.99
N PRO A 161 -8.36 19.06 9.55
CA PRO A 161 -8.38 19.69 10.89
C PRO A 161 -9.36 20.86 10.99
N GLU A 162 -9.58 21.58 9.88
CA GLU A 162 -10.51 22.71 9.81
C GLU A 162 -11.97 22.30 10.04
N THR A 163 -12.34 21.08 9.68
CA THR A 163 -13.71 20.54 9.88
C THR A 163 -13.83 19.61 11.07
N ALA A 164 -12.70 19.21 11.68
CA ALA A 164 -12.68 18.31 12.80
C ALA A 164 -13.03 19.02 14.12
N GLY A 165 -13.78 18.34 15.00
CA GLY A 165 -14.02 18.82 16.36
C GLY A 165 -12.73 18.90 17.19
N THR A 166 -12.75 19.70 18.27
CA THR A 166 -11.57 20.03 19.09
C THR A 166 -10.83 18.79 19.60
N VAL A 167 -11.53 17.76 20.05
CA VAL A 167 -10.92 16.51 20.54
C VAL A 167 -10.11 15.82 19.46
N ARG A 168 -10.67 15.70 18.25
CA ARG A 168 -9.97 15.05 17.11
C ARG A 168 -8.77 15.87 16.66
N ARG A 169 -8.88 17.20 16.62
CA ARG A 169 -7.74 18.09 16.31
C ARG A 169 -6.60 17.93 17.33
N SER A 170 -6.93 17.89 18.62
CA SER A 170 -5.92 17.70 19.67
C SER A 170 -5.25 16.34 19.58
N ALA A 171 -6.03 15.28 19.33
CA ALA A 171 -5.49 13.93 19.14
C ALA A 171 -4.58 13.83 17.89
N ALA A 172 -4.98 14.44 16.77
CA ALA A 172 -4.14 14.51 15.58
C ALA A 172 -2.86 15.33 15.82
N GLY A 173 -2.95 16.44 16.58
CA GLY A 173 -1.80 17.23 17.02
C GLY A 173 -0.81 16.42 17.87
N LEU A 174 -1.31 15.56 18.77
CA LEU A 174 -0.47 14.66 19.55
C LEU A 174 0.19 13.59 18.65
N ALA A 175 -0.57 13.03 17.70
CA ALA A 175 -0.03 12.09 16.73
C ALA A 175 1.08 12.74 15.89
N TRP A 176 0.92 13.98 15.45
CA TRP A 176 1.97 14.71 14.74
C TRP A 176 3.21 14.97 15.60
N LYS A 177 3.06 15.28 16.91
CA LYS A 177 4.19 15.38 17.84
C LYS A 177 4.95 14.05 17.94
N TYR A 178 4.23 12.95 18.00
CA TYR A 178 4.81 11.61 18.01
C TYR A 178 5.57 11.33 16.70
N PHE A 179 5.00 11.64 15.55
CA PHE A 179 5.62 11.41 14.24
C PHE A 179 6.86 12.28 14.02
N ARG A 180 6.85 13.52 14.49
CA ARG A 180 8.09 14.33 14.52
C ARG A 180 9.20 13.67 15.35
N ARG A 181 8.84 13.03 16.46
CA ARG A 181 9.82 12.28 17.24
C ARG A 181 10.38 11.09 16.45
N LEU A 182 9.53 10.34 15.74
CA LEU A 182 9.98 9.24 14.87
C LEU A 182 10.89 9.74 13.75
N GLY A 183 10.55 10.83 13.08
CA GLY A 183 11.38 11.44 12.04
C GLY A 183 12.78 11.83 12.50
N ARG A 184 12.94 12.23 13.78
CA ARG A 184 14.26 12.52 14.37
C ARG A 184 15.10 11.28 14.69
N MET A 185 14.48 10.10 14.72
CA MET A 185 15.17 8.83 15.00
C MET A 185 15.78 8.19 13.76
N VAL A 186 15.49 8.74 12.57
CA VAL A 186 15.91 8.18 11.28
C VAL A 186 16.76 9.17 10.48
N ARG A 187 17.54 8.66 9.53
CA ARG A 187 18.38 9.48 8.64
C ARG A 187 17.55 10.20 7.57
N ALA A 188 16.46 9.57 7.10
CA ALA A 188 15.52 10.16 6.17
C ALA A 188 14.13 9.54 6.32
N THR A 189 13.09 10.28 5.91
CA THR A 189 11.71 9.80 5.81
C THR A 189 11.33 9.71 4.34
N LEU A 190 10.95 8.51 3.88
CA LEU A 190 10.53 8.28 2.51
C LEU A 190 9.03 8.55 2.38
N ALA A 191 8.65 9.45 1.49
CA ALA A 191 7.28 9.86 1.23
C ALA A 191 6.80 9.33 -0.13
N PRO A 192 5.68 8.61 -0.22
CA PRO A 192 5.23 7.99 -1.46
C PRO A 192 4.62 8.96 -2.48
N SER A 193 4.33 10.20 -2.08
CA SER A 193 3.74 11.26 -2.92
C SER A 193 4.18 12.64 -2.47
N ASP A 194 4.00 13.66 -3.30
CA ASP A 194 4.26 15.05 -2.91
C ASP A 194 3.27 15.55 -1.86
N PHE A 195 2.03 15.03 -1.90
CA PHE A 195 1.04 15.30 -0.85
C PHE A 195 1.58 14.93 0.53
N VAL A 196 2.10 13.71 0.66
CA VAL A 196 2.70 13.24 1.90
C VAL A 196 3.97 14.02 2.24
N ALA A 197 4.86 14.27 1.27
CA ALA A 197 6.09 15.01 1.50
C ALA A 197 5.79 16.40 2.08
N ARG A 198 4.90 17.17 1.43
CA ARG A 198 4.48 18.50 1.92
C ARG A 198 3.85 18.45 3.33
N GLU A 199 3.09 17.41 3.65
CA GLU A 199 2.52 17.26 4.99
C GLU A 199 3.58 17.01 6.06
N LEU A 200 4.55 16.13 5.78
CA LEU A 200 5.65 15.82 6.68
C LEU A 200 6.54 17.05 6.93
N GLU A 201 6.86 17.79 5.88
CA GLU A 201 7.63 19.04 5.95
C GLU A 201 6.92 20.12 6.76
N ARG A 202 5.60 20.32 6.52
CA ARG A 202 4.79 21.29 7.27
C ARG A 202 4.77 21.03 8.78
N VAL A 203 4.84 19.78 9.19
CA VAL A 203 4.89 19.43 10.62
C VAL A 203 6.30 19.38 11.17
N GLY A 204 7.32 19.74 10.40
CA GLY A 204 8.70 19.84 10.83
C GLY A 204 9.42 18.49 10.88
N ILE A 205 9.08 17.55 10.01
CA ILE A 205 9.90 16.38 9.73
C ILE A 205 10.92 16.78 8.66
N GLU A 206 12.17 16.68 9.01
CA GLU A 206 13.30 17.01 8.14
C GLU A 206 13.70 15.81 7.27
N ARG A 207 14.48 16.07 6.22
CA ARG A 207 15.03 15.03 5.32
C ARG A 207 13.96 14.12 4.74
N VAL A 208 12.90 14.71 4.22
CA VAL A 208 11.86 14.00 3.48
C VAL A 208 12.35 13.75 2.06
N VAL A 209 12.34 12.49 1.63
CA VAL A 209 12.73 12.09 0.28
C VAL A 209 11.52 11.47 -0.42
N ARG A 210 11.15 12.00 -1.57
CA ARG A 210 10.03 11.46 -2.33
C ARG A 210 10.45 10.20 -3.10
N VAL A 211 9.72 9.10 -2.86
CA VAL A 211 9.89 7.84 -3.59
C VAL A 211 8.52 7.24 -3.89
N ALA A 212 8.13 7.19 -5.16
CA ALA A 212 6.87 6.59 -5.56
C ALA A 212 6.86 5.07 -5.32
N LEU A 213 5.68 4.47 -5.31
CA LEU A 213 5.51 3.02 -5.38
C LEU A 213 5.27 2.58 -6.83
N GLY A 214 5.44 1.29 -7.08
CA GLY A 214 5.34 0.71 -8.40
C GLY A 214 4.08 -0.12 -8.63
N VAL A 215 3.96 -0.60 -9.87
CA VAL A 215 2.96 -1.55 -10.32
C VAL A 215 3.61 -2.64 -11.18
N ASP A 216 3.05 -3.83 -11.16
CA ASP A 216 3.45 -4.94 -12.01
C ASP A 216 2.81 -4.74 -13.41
N LEU A 217 3.60 -4.15 -14.33
CA LEU A 217 3.14 -3.73 -15.65
C LEU A 217 2.83 -4.91 -16.59
N GLU A 218 3.39 -6.08 -16.33
CA GLU A 218 3.09 -7.30 -17.08
C GLU A 218 1.75 -7.88 -16.64
N ARG A 219 1.52 -7.89 -15.32
CA ARG A 219 0.28 -8.41 -14.73
C ARG A 219 -0.89 -7.47 -14.97
N PHE A 220 -0.73 -6.18 -14.67
CA PHE A 220 -1.75 -5.16 -14.89
C PHE A 220 -1.56 -4.58 -16.29
N HIS A 221 -2.29 -5.14 -17.26
CA HIS A 221 -2.11 -4.83 -18.68
C HIS A 221 -3.46 -4.64 -19.39
N PRO A 222 -3.57 -3.67 -20.32
CA PRO A 222 -4.81 -3.42 -21.05
C PRO A 222 -5.32 -4.61 -21.88
N ASP A 223 -4.43 -5.49 -22.36
CA ASP A 223 -4.79 -6.66 -23.17
C ASP A 223 -5.73 -7.63 -22.41
N ARG A 224 -5.73 -7.60 -21.07
CA ARG A 224 -6.71 -8.38 -20.28
C ARG A 224 -8.14 -7.97 -20.55
N ARG A 225 -8.39 -6.77 -21.09
CA ARG A 225 -9.71 -6.30 -21.52
C ARG A 225 -10.31 -7.17 -22.64
N LEU A 226 -9.50 -7.87 -23.42
CA LEU A 226 -9.97 -8.85 -24.40
C LEU A 226 -10.83 -9.96 -23.76
N HIS A 227 -10.63 -10.22 -22.48
CA HIS A 227 -11.39 -11.22 -21.72
C HIS A 227 -12.44 -10.59 -20.77
N ALA A 228 -12.78 -9.31 -20.95
CA ALA A 228 -13.67 -8.58 -20.04
C ALA A 228 -15.04 -9.24 -19.89
N ALA A 229 -15.66 -9.68 -20.98
CA ALA A 229 -16.96 -10.35 -20.93
C ALA A 229 -16.91 -11.65 -20.12
N ALA A 230 -15.90 -12.49 -20.33
CA ALA A 230 -15.72 -13.72 -19.56
C ALA A 230 -15.43 -13.44 -18.08
N THR A 231 -14.63 -12.40 -17.78
CA THR A 231 -14.35 -11.97 -16.41
C THR A 231 -15.61 -11.46 -15.72
N ARG A 232 -16.40 -10.61 -16.39
CA ARG A 232 -17.66 -10.11 -15.86
C ARG A 232 -18.63 -11.27 -15.58
N ALA A 233 -18.82 -12.19 -16.53
CA ALA A 233 -19.68 -13.37 -16.36
C ALA A 233 -19.24 -14.24 -15.17
N ARG A 234 -17.94 -14.52 -15.02
CA ARG A 234 -17.37 -15.31 -13.91
C ARG A 234 -17.71 -14.69 -12.56
N HIS A 235 -17.73 -13.38 -12.45
CA HIS A 235 -17.96 -12.65 -11.19
C HIS A 235 -19.41 -12.14 -11.03
N GLY A 236 -20.31 -12.51 -11.94
CA GLY A 236 -21.71 -12.07 -11.91
C GLY A 236 -21.87 -10.55 -12.08
N LEU A 237 -20.96 -9.91 -12.83
CA LEU A 237 -20.96 -8.48 -13.11
C LEU A 237 -21.78 -8.21 -14.39
N PRO A 238 -22.42 -7.03 -14.54
CA PRO A 238 -23.26 -6.69 -15.67
C PRO A 238 -22.47 -6.37 -16.95
N ASP A 239 -23.13 -6.47 -18.10
CA ASP A 239 -22.53 -6.15 -19.41
C ASP A 239 -22.45 -4.65 -19.72
N GLY A 240 -23.27 -3.82 -19.10
CA GLY A 240 -23.31 -2.36 -19.33
C GLY A 240 -22.13 -1.60 -18.70
N PRO A 241 -22.19 -0.25 -18.72
CA PRO A 241 -21.16 0.59 -18.09
C PRO A 241 -20.96 0.22 -16.62
N LEU A 242 -19.70 0.00 -16.24
CA LEU A 242 -19.34 -0.51 -14.91
C LEU A 242 -18.17 0.26 -14.32
N ALA A 243 -18.37 0.82 -13.14
CA ALA A 243 -17.28 1.37 -12.35
C ALA A 243 -16.89 0.44 -11.19
N MET A 244 -15.67 0.59 -10.69
CA MET A 244 -15.15 -0.25 -9.60
C MET A 244 -14.38 0.54 -8.58
N TYR A 245 -14.63 0.24 -7.32
CA TYR A 245 -13.75 0.56 -6.19
C TYR A 245 -12.97 -0.68 -5.78
N VAL A 246 -11.67 -0.52 -5.55
CA VAL A 246 -10.80 -1.58 -5.01
C VAL A 246 -10.06 -1.07 -3.78
N GLY A 247 -10.31 -1.69 -2.63
CA GLY A 247 -9.61 -1.31 -1.41
C GLY A 247 -10.21 -1.83 -0.13
N ARG A 248 -9.57 -1.46 0.99
CA ARG A 248 -10.07 -1.77 2.33
C ARG A 248 -11.38 -1.04 2.61
N LEU A 249 -12.35 -1.73 3.17
CA LEU A 249 -13.62 -1.15 3.56
C LEU A 249 -13.53 -0.58 4.99
N ALA A 250 -12.96 0.62 5.11
CA ALA A 250 -12.78 1.33 6.37
C ALA A 250 -13.27 2.79 6.23
N ALA A 251 -13.53 3.45 7.36
CA ALA A 251 -14.15 4.76 7.35
C ALA A 251 -13.32 5.81 6.58
N GLU A 252 -12.01 5.75 6.72
CA GLU A 252 -11.05 6.64 6.05
C GLU A 252 -11.00 6.48 4.52
N LYS A 253 -11.63 5.45 3.99
CA LYS A 253 -11.68 5.20 2.53
C LYS A 253 -12.89 5.84 1.85
N GLU A 254 -13.77 6.48 2.61
CA GLU A 254 -14.89 7.30 2.11
C GLU A 254 -15.82 6.58 1.10
N VAL A 255 -15.94 5.24 1.23
CA VAL A 255 -16.80 4.43 0.34
C VAL A 255 -18.29 4.76 0.52
N ASP A 256 -18.69 5.28 1.67
CA ASP A 256 -20.04 5.78 1.92
C ASP A 256 -20.39 7.01 1.06
N LEU A 257 -19.42 7.92 0.84
CA LEU A 257 -19.58 9.02 -0.10
C LEU A 257 -19.83 8.50 -1.52
N LEU A 258 -19.02 7.53 -1.96
CA LEU A 258 -19.17 6.88 -3.26
C LEU A 258 -20.56 6.25 -3.42
N LEU A 259 -21.03 5.49 -2.43
CA LEU A 259 -22.35 4.86 -2.44
C LEU A 259 -23.48 5.89 -2.50
N THR A 260 -23.32 7.02 -1.82
CA THR A 260 -24.31 8.12 -1.85
C THR A 260 -24.40 8.75 -3.23
N ALA A 261 -23.25 9.05 -3.84
CA ALA A 261 -23.17 9.63 -5.18
C ALA A 261 -23.66 8.68 -6.27
N TRP A 262 -23.37 7.37 -6.13
CA TRP A 262 -23.61 6.41 -7.21
C TRP A 262 -25.07 6.21 -7.56
N ARG A 263 -25.99 6.44 -6.62
CA ARG A 263 -27.45 6.42 -6.91
C ARG A 263 -27.82 7.39 -8.04
N GLN A 264 -27.22 8.57 -8.04
CA GLN A 264 -27.45 9.60 -9.03
C GLN A 264 -26.73 9.26 -10.35
N VAL A 265 -25.51 8.73 -10.29
CA VAL A 265 -24.76 8.26 -11.48
C VAL A 265 -25.53 7.18 -12.21
N GLU A 266 -26.01 6.17 -11.50
CA GLU A 266 -26.80 5.07 -12.06
C GLU A 266 -28.08 5.58 -12.76
N GLN A 267 -28.81 6.50 -12.13
CA GLN A 267 -30.02 7.08 -12.70
C GLN A 267 -29.77 7.84 -14.01
N ARG A 268 -28.62 8.52 -14.13
CA ARG A 268 -28.30 9.38 -15.27
C ARG A 268 -27.57 8.65 -16.40
N THR A 269 -26.85 7.58 -16.09
CA THR A 269 -25.95 6.90 -17.05
C THR A 269 -26.24 5.42 -17.22
N GLY A 270 -27.02 4.81 -16.32
CA GLY A 270 -27.21 3.36 -16.27
C GLY A 270 -25.98 2.59 -15.72
N ALA A 271 -24.90 3.29 -15.36
CA ALA A 271 -23.67 2.66 -14.91
C ALA A 271 -23.82 1.98 -13.55
N ARG A 272 -23.32 0.75 -13.44
CA ARG A 272 -23.31 -0.04 -12.21
C ARG A 272 -22.00 0.18 -11.44
N LEU A 273 -22.01 -0.18 -10.15
CA LEU A 273 -20.86 -0.09 -9.27
C LEU A 273 -20.48 -1.46 -8.71
N ALA A 274 -19.23 -1.84 -8.86
CA ALA A 274 -18.62 -2.98 -8.17
C ALA A 274 -17.71 -2.49 -7.04
N ILE A 275 -17.76 -3.17 -5.90
CA ILE A 275 -16.89 -2.90 -4.76
C ILE A 275 -16.11 -4.16 -4.41
N VAL A 276 -14.79 -4.10 -4.55
CA VAL A 276 -13.85 -5.20 -4.28
C VAL A 276 -13.09 -4.93 -3.00
N GLY A 277 -13.24 -5.80 -2.02
CA GLY A 277 -12.50 -5.70 -0.79
C GLY A 277 -13.26 -6.13 0.45
N ASP A 278 -12.58 -5.99 1.60
CA ASP A 278 -13.14 -6.28 2.92
C ASP A 278 -12.65 -5.26 3.96
N GLY A 279 -13.31 -5.23 5.10
CA GLY A 279 -12.93 -4.34 6.18
C GLY A 279 -14.03 -4.08 7.22
N PRO A 280 -13.70 -3.34 8.29
CA PRO A 280 -14.61 -3.13 9.42
C PRO A 280 -15.92 -2.41 9.05
N SER A 281 -15.93 -1.63 7.97
CA SER A 281 -17.12 -0.89 7.52
C SER A 281 -18.05 -1.70 6.63
N ARG A 282 -17.70 -2.94 6.20
CA ARG A 282 -18.47 -3.73 5.24
C ARG A 282 -19.95 -3.81 5.58
N ARG A 283 -20.29 -4.20 6.81
CA ARG A 283 -21.70 -4.34 7.22
C ARG A 283 -22.48 -3.03 7.17
N ARG A 284 -21.84 -1.91 7.54
CA ARG A 284 -22.44 -0.57 7.47
C ARG A 284 -22.68 -0.14 6.02
N LEU A 285 -21.69 -0.37 5.15
CA LEU A 285 -21.75 -0.02 3.74
C LEU A 285 -22.82 -0.83 2.99
N HIS A 286 -22.94 -2.13 3.25
CA HIS A 286 -24.04 -2.94 2.69
C HIS A 286 -25.41 -2.39 3.05
N ARG A 287 -25.63 -1.99 4.30
CA ARG A 287 -26.91 -1.38 4.73
C ARG A 287 -27.18 -0.04 4.03
N LEU A 288 -26.12 0.76 3.80
CA LEU A 288 -26.23 2.06 3.13
C LEU A 288 -26.55 1.89 1.64
N ALA A 289 -25.94 0.92 0.97
CA ALA A 289 -26.12 0.71 -0.47
C ALA A 289 -27.55 0.34 -0.84
N GLY A 290 -28.30 -0.38 0.04
CA GLY A 290 -29.53 -1.04 -0.37
C GLY A 290 -29.24 -2.25 -1.26
N SER A 291 -30.14 -3.23 -1.36
CA SER A 291 -29.76 -4.61 -1.67
C SER A 291 -29.37 -4.97 -3.09
N GLU A 292 -29.64 -4.18 -4.15
CA GLU A 292 -29.60 -4.75 -5.53
C GLU A 292 -28.76 -3.98 -6.57
N ARG A 293 -28.14 -2.86 -6.20
CA ARG A 293 -27.49 -1.97 -7.18
C ARG A 293 -25.97 -1.99 -7.16
N VAL A 294 -25.37 -2.60 -6.14
CA VAL A 294 -23.91 -2.66 -5.96
C VAL A 294 -23.45 -4.10 -5.93
N PHE A 295 -22.47 -4.40 -6.78
CA PHE A 295 -21.84 -5.73 -6.84
C PHE A 295 -20.72 -5.82 -5.82
N TRP A 296 -20.87 -6.67 -4.81
CA TRP A 296 -19.90 -6.84 -3.74
C TRP A 296 -19.03 -8.05 -3.98
N LEU A 297 -17.76 -7.81 -4.25
CA LEU A 297 -16.77 -8.86 -4.43
C LEU A 297 -15.89 -8.96 -3.18
N PRO A 298 -15.45 -10.16 -2.79
CA PRO A 298 -14.53 -10.34 -1.67
C PRO A 298 -13.16 -9.72 -1.98
N PHE A 299 -12.32 -9.59 -0.96
CA PHE A 299 -10.91 -9.26 -1.15
C PHE A 299 -10.26 -10.28 -2.09
N GLN A 300 -9.62 -9.80 -3.14
CA GLN A 300 -8.94 -10.63 -4.13
C GLN A 300 -7.50 -10.89 -3.68
N GLN A 301 -7.23 -12.13 -3.25
CA GLN A 301 -5.87 -12.57 -2.93
C GLN A 301 -5.06 -12.84 -4.19
N ASP A 302 -5.71 -13.38 -5.20
CA ASP A 302 -5.14 -13.63 -6.52
C ASP A 302 -5.00 -12.30 -7.27
N ARG A 303 -3.76 -11.92 -7.53
CA ARG A 303 -3.43 -10.66 -8.20
C ARG A 303 -3.77 -10.68 -9.68
N ASP A 304 -3.81 -11.85 -10.32
CA ASP A 304 -4.23 -11.99 -11.72
C ASP A 304 -5.72 -11.80 -11.85
N GLN A 305 -6.53 -12.35 -10.93
CA GLN A 305 -7.97 -12.07 -10.89
C GLN A 305 -8.26 -10.58 -10.65
N LEU A 306 -7.48 -9.90 -9.80
CA LEU A 306 -7.64 -8.47 -9.61
C LEU A 306 -7.30 -7.68 -10.88
N ALA A 307 -6.24 -8.07 -11.60
CA ALA A 307 -5.87 -7.45 -12.86
C ALA A 307 -6.94 -7.64 -13.94
N ASP A 308 -7.53 -8.85 -14.03
CA ASP A 308 -8.64 -9.14 -14.92
C ASP A 308 -9.86 -8.26 -14.60
N LEU A 309 -10.20 -8.11 -13.31
CA LEU A 309 -11.29 -7.27 -12.85
C LEU A 309 -11.06 -5.79 -13.18
N LEU A 310 -9.85 -5.26 -12.91
CA LEU A 310 -9.54 -3.86 -13.22
C LEU A 310 -9.56 -3.57 -14.72
N ALA A 311 -9.11 -4.51 -15.56
CA ALA A 311 -9.18 -4.37 -17.00
C ALA A 311 -10.62 -4.53 -17.56
N ALA A 312 -11.51 -5.22 -16.83
CA ALA A 312 -12.87 -5.50 -17.26
C ALA A 312 -13.86 -4.37 -16.96
N VAL A 313 -13.47 -3.30 -16.27
CA VAL A 313 -14.35 -2.18 -15.92
C VAL A 313 -14.03 -0.93 -16.74
N ASP A 314 -14.96 0.01 -16.76
CA ASP A 314 -14.88 1.22 -17.57
C ASP A 314 -14.28 2.39 -16.80
N LEU A 315 -14.45 2.43 -15.47
CA LEU A 315 -13.97 3.50 -14.59
C LEU A 315 -13.54 2.92 -13.24
N ALA A 316 -12.37 3.30 -12.76
CA ALA A 316 -11.97 3.05 -11.39
C ALA A 316 -12.25 4.28 -10.52
N VAL A 317 -12.72 4.09 -9.28
CA VAL A 317 -13.04 5.21 -8.37
C VAL A 317 -12.23 5.08 -7.08
N ALA A 318 -11.53 6.15 -6.71
CA ALA A 318 -10.72 6.26 -5.49
C ALA A 318 -11.21 7.45 -4.63
N PRO A 319 -12.24 7.28 -3.83
CA PRO A 319 -12.89 8.40 -3.12
C PRO A 319 -12.09 8.95 -1.94
N CYS A 320 -11.05 8.25 -1.47
CA CYS A 320 -10.27 8.59 -0.30
C CYS A 320 -9.45 9.88 -0.47
N SER A 321 -9.78 10.91 0.29
CA SER A 321 -9.13 12.24 0.26
C SER A 321 -7.79 12.31 1.01
N ILE A 322 -7.43 11.25 1.76
CA ILE A 322 -6.19 11.20 2.56
C ILE A 322 -5.26 10.05 2.14
N GLU A 323 -5.48 9.49 0.95
CA GLU A 323 -4.65 8.39 0.44
C GLU A 323 -3.18 8.82 0.31
N THR A 324 -2.26 8.01 0.81
CA THR A 324 -0.83 8.34 0.76
C THR A 324 -0.24 8.14 -0.63
N PHE A 325 -0.68 7.11 -1.37
CA PHE A 325 -0.25 6.82 -2.73
C PHE A 325 -1.38 6.26 -3.60
N GLY A 326 -2.01 5.15 -3.19
CA GLY A 326 -3.09 4.50 -3.92
C GLY A 326 -2.61 3.45 -4.93
N LEU A 327 -2.08 2.32 -4.45
CA LEU A 327 -1.65 1.23 -5.34
C LEU A 327 -2.76 0.76 -6.28
N SER A 328 -4.00 0.60 -5.80
CA SER A 328 -5.12 0.19 -6.64
C SER A 328 -5.44 1.20 -7.75
N ALA A 329 -5.16 2.48 -7.53
CA ALA A 329 -5.33 3.51 -8.54
C ALA A 329 -4.30 3.36 -9.68
N ILE A 330 -3.02 3.17 -9.33
CA ILE A 330 -2.00 2.96 -10.36
C ILE A 330 -2.14 1.59 -11.06
N GLU A 331 -2.66 0.57 -10.38
CA GLU A 331 -3.03 -0.73 -10.96
C GLU A 331 -4.16 -0.59 -11.97
N ALA A 332 -5.16 0.25 -11.70
CA ALA A 332 -6.23 0.57 -12.66
C ALA A 332 -5.66 1.28 -13.89
N LEU A 333 -4.85 2.31 -13.71
CA LEU A 333 -4.20 3.03 -14.82
C LEU A 333 -3.31 2.10 -15.65
N ALA A 334 -2.53 1.22 -15.01
CA ALA A 334 -1.71 0.22 -15.70
C ALA A 334 -2.55 -0.77 -16.52
N SER A 335 -3.77 -1.08 -16.07
CA SER A 335 -4.75 -1.92 -16.77
C SER A 335 -5.51 -1.17 -17.89
N GLY A 336 -5.18 0.09 -18.16
CA GLY A 336 -5.86 0.92 -19.14
C GLY A 336 -7.27 1.38 -18.71
N THR A 337 -7.53 1.43 -17.40
CA THR A 337 -8.80 1.88 -16.83
C THR A 337 -8.63 3.28 -16.25
N PRO A 338 -9.38 4.28 -16.73
CA PRO A 338 -9.30 5.66 -16.24
C PRO A 338 -9.80 5.77 -14.81
N LEU A 339 -9.46 6.89 -14.15
CA LEU A 339 -9.61 7.05 -12.72
C LEU A 339 -10.43 8.30 -12.36
N LEU A 340 -11.39 8.14 -11.46
CA LEU A 340 -12.03 9.24 -10.74
C LEU A 340 -11.54 9.24 -9.28
N SER A 341 -10.95 10.36 -8.82
CA SER A 341 -10.46 10.44 -7.44
C SER A 341 -10.93 11.71 -6.73
N ALA A 342 -10.84 11.71 -5.39
CA ALA A 342 -10.92 12.95 -4.64
C ALA A 342 -9.81 13.93 -5.13
N ASP A 343 -10.03 15.25 -4.98
CA ASP A 343 -9.10 16.33 -5.39
C ASP A 343 -7.89 16.47 -4.44
N ARG A 344 -7.80 15.63 -3.42
CA ARG A 344 -6.76 15.63 -2.38
C ARG A 344 -6.16 14.24 -2.22
N GLY A 345 -4.96 14.16 -1.64
CA GLY A 345 -4.23 12.92 -1.44
C GLY A 345 -3.29 12.57 -2.59
N GLY A 346 -2.56 11.47 -2.44
CA GLY A 346 -1.57 11.02 -3.42
C GLY A 346 -2.19 10.58 -4.76
N VAL A 347 -3.45 10.12 -4.75
CA VAL A 347 -4.15 9.71 -5.98
C VAL A 347 -4.51 10.91 -6.85
N ALA A 348 -4.90 12.05 -6.24
CA ALA A 348 -5.15 13.28 -6.98
C ALA A 348 -3.93 13.73 -7.79
N GLU A 349 -2.73 13.59 -7.23
CA GLU A 349 -1.48 13.88 -7.95
C GLU A 349 -1.28 12.95 -9.15
N THR A 350 -1.59 11.68 -8.99
CA THR A 350 -1.50 10.69 -10.07
C THR A 350 -2.45 11.03 -11.21
N VAL A 351 -3.70 11.38 -10.89
CA VAL A 351 -4.69 11.83 -11.91
C VAL A 351 -4.21 13.11 -12.61
N GLY A 352 -3.77 14.11 -11.84
CA GLY A 352 -3.27 15.38 -12.41
C GLY A 352 -2.06 15.20 -13.33
N ARG A 353 -1.13 14.32 -13.00
CA ARG A 353 0.08 14.04 -13.81
C ARG A 353 -0.18 13.17 -15.02
N SER A 354 -1.09 12.21 -14.91
CA SER A 354 -1.40 11.27 -15.99
C SER A 354 -2.40 11.84 -16.99
N ALA A 355 -3.20 12.83 -16.60
CA ALA A 355 -4.39 13.27 -17.30
C ALA A 355 -5.37 12.12 -17.66
N ALA A 356 -5.33 11.02 -16.91
CA ALA A 356 -6.05 9.78 -17.20
C ALA A 356 -7.34 9.67 -16.37
N GLY A 357 -8.06 10.76 -16.23
CA GLY A 357 -9.30 10.80 -15.45
C GLY A 357 -9.67 12.20 -14.99
N ALA A 358 -10.41 12.27 -13.89
CA ALA A 358 -10.85 13.52 -13.27
C ALA A 358 -10.74 13.45 -11.74
N THR A 359 -10.79 14.62 -11.11
CA THR A 359 -10.96 14.74 -9.67
C THR A 359 -12.31 15.35 -9.34
N PHE A 360 -12.83 15.05 -8.15
CA PHE A 360 -14.01 15.66 -7.57
C PHE A 360 -13.66 16.33 -6.24
N VAL A 361 -14.44 17.30 -5.79
CA VAL A 361 -14.26 18.02 -4.54
C VAL A 361 -14.43 17.04 -3.35
N SER A 362 -13.39 16.91 -2.54
CA SER A 362 -13.38 15.98 -1.40
C SER A 362 -14.57 16.19 -0.46
N GLY A 363 -15.32 15.13 -0.22
CA GLY A 363 -16.51 15.15 0.63
C GLY A 363 -17.81 15.55 -0.10
N ASP A 364 -17.77 15.92 -1.37
CA ASP A 364 -18.94 16.31 -2.16
C ASP A 364 -19.42 15.15 -3.04
N ALA A 365 -20.56 14.54 -2.64
CA ALA A 365 -21.19 13.45 -3.39
C ALA A 365 -21.82 13.94 -4.70
N GLY A 366 -22.26 15.20 -4.76
CA GLY A 366 -22.85 15.80 -5.96
C GLY A 366 -21.79 15.98 -7.04
N ASP A 367 -20.64 16.57 -6.70
CA ASP A 367 -19.54 16.74 -7.65
C ASP A 367 -18.93 15.38 -8.06
N LEU A 368 -18.82 14.42 -7.12
CA LEU A 368 -18.43 13.04 -7.50
C LEU A 368 -19.36 12.47 -8.58
N ALA A 369 -20.68 12.63 -8.40
CA ALA A 369 -21.65 12.13 -9.37
C ALA A 369 -21.53 12.85 -10.73
N GLU A 370 -21.33 14.17 -10.74
CA GLU A 370 -21.16 14.96 -11.96
C GLU A 370 -19.90 14.59 -12.74
N GLN A 371 -18.77 14.46 -12.03
CA GLN A 371 -17.50 14.06 -12.65
C GLN A 371 -17.55 12.60 -13.18
N ALA A 372 -18.20 11.70 -12.43
CA ALA A 372 -18.42 10.31 -12.90
C ALA A 372 -19.25 10.27 -14.18
N GLU A 373 -20.35 11.01 -14.22
CA GLU A 373 -21.21 11.14 -15.41
C GLU A 373 -20.43 11.69 -16.61
N ARG A 374 -19.65 12.76 -16.40
CA ARG A 374 -18.81 13.36 -17.44
C ARG A 374 -17.81 12.38 -18.02
N LEU A 375 -17.11 11.62 -17.16
CA LEU A 375 -16.15 10.60 -17.59
C LEU A 375 -16.83 9.47 -18.36
N LEU A 376 -17.95 8.92 -17.84
CA LEU A 376 -18.65 7.81 -18.46
C LEU A 376 -19.26 8.15 -19.85
N ARG A 377 -19.49 9.44 -20.14
CA ARG A 377 -19.92 9.94 -21.46
C ARG A 377 -18.77 10.31 -22.38
N GLY A 378 -17.54 10.34 -21.84
CA GLY A 378 -16.33 10.74 -22.57
C GLY A 378 -15.64 9.55 -23.25
N ASP A 379 -14.46 9.84 -23.80
CA ASP A 379 -13.57 8.84 -24.39
C ASP A 379 -12.71 8.14 -23.32
N LEU A 380 -13.26 7.12 -22.69
CA LEU A 380 -12.59 6.33 -21.67
C LEU A 380 -11.38 5.56 -22.23
N ALA A 381 -11.39 5.19 -23.51
CA ALA A 381 -10.27 4.48 -24.13
C ALA A 381 -9.05 5.40 -24.27
N ALA A 382 -9.24 6.64 -24.72
CA ALA A 382 -8.17 7.62 -24.78
C ALA A 382 -7.57 7.94 -23.38
N LEU A 383 -8.45 8.10 -22.37
CA LEU A 383 -8.00 8.30 -20.97
C LEU A 383 -7.24 7.10 -20.43
N GLY A 384 -7.72 5.88 -20.70
CA GLY A 384 -7.05 4.64 -20.32
C GLY A 384 -5.65 4.50 -20.94
N ALA A 385 -5.50 4.87 -22.22
CA ALA A 385 -4.20 4.89 -22.89
C ALA A 385 -3.23 5.91 -22.27
N LEU A 386 -3.72 7.09 -21.83
CA LEU A 386 -2.91 8.04 -21.06
C LEU A 386 -2.43 7.45 -19.73
N GLY A 387 -3.34 6.79 -19.01
CA GLY A 387 -3.04 6.12 -17.75
C GLY A 387 -1.98 5.05 -17.89
N ARG A 388 -2.10 4.20 -18.90
CA ARG A 388 -1.12 3.15 -19.21
C ARG A 388 0.27 3.75 -19.49
N ARG A 389 0.37 4.74 -20.36
CA ARG A 389 1.66 5.42 -20.65
C ARG A 389 2.28 6.02 -19.39
N HIS A 390 1.49 6.65 -18.53
CA HIS A 390 1.97 7.20 -17.28
C HIS A 390 2.52 6.11 -16.34
N ALA A 391 1.80 4.99 -16.21
CA ALA A 391 2.24 3.87 -15.38
C ALA A 391 3.56 3.27 -15.91
N GLU A 392 3.70 3.08 -17.21
CA GLU A 392 4.92 2.60 -17.86
C GLU A 392 6.13 3.54 -17.64
N ALA A 393 5.92 4.83 -17.80
CA ALA A 393 7.00 5.82 -17.68
C ALA A 393 7.50 6.00 -16.24
N HIS A 394 6.64 5.80 -15.22
CA HIS A 394 6.95 6.26 -13.86
C HIS A 394 6.83 5.20 -12.77
N HIS A 395 6.09 4.11 -13.01
CA HIS A 395 5.65 3.21 -11.94
C HIS A 395 6.01 1.73 -12.14
N GLY A 396 6.83 1.35 -13.13
CA GLY A 396 7.39 0.00 -13.21
C GLY A 396 8.22 -0.32 -11.96
N TRP A 397 7.97 -1.49 -11.32
CA TRP A 397 8.63 -1.84 -10.05
C TRP A 397 10.16 -1.80 -10.13
N ASP A 398 10.77 -2.25 -11.23
CA ASP A 398 12.23 -2.26 -11.32
C ASP A 398 12.79 -0.84 -11.28
N ALA A 399 12.27 0.09 -12.07
CA ALA A 399 12.71 1.49 -12.07
C ALA A 399 12.41 2.20 -10.75
N VAL A 400 11.30 1.87 -10.08
CA VAL A 400 10.97 2.39 -8.75
C VAL A 400 11.97 1.90 -7.71
N LEU A 401 12.28 0.61 -7.71
CA LEU A 401 13.21 0.01 -6.76
C LEU A 401 14.66 0.44 -7.02
N ASP A 402 15.07 0.60 -8.29
CA ASP A 402 16.38 1.20 -8.61
C ASP A 402 16.52 2.57 -7.91
N ARG A 403 15.52 3.45 -8.03
CA ARG A 403 15.52 4.77 -7.36
C ARG A 403 15.55 4.65 -5.83
N ILE A 404 14.80 3.71 -5.25
CA ILE A 404 14.81 3.49 -3.79
C ILE A 404 16.19 3.04 -3.32
N PHE A 405 16.81 2.09 -4.01
CA PHE A 405 18.16 1.63 -3.68
C PHE A 405 19.22 2.70 -3.90
N ASP A 406 19.06 3.60 -4.88
CA ASP A 406 19.94 4.76 -5.06
C ASP A 406 19.82 5.76 -3.91
N VAL A 407 18.59 5.99 -3.40
CA VAL A 407 18.38 6.78 -2.17
C VAL A 407 19.10 6.13 -0.98
N TYR A 408 19.04 4.81 -0.84
CA TYR A 408 19.77 4.11 0.24
C TYR A 408 21.27 4.29 0.12
N ARG A 409 21.84 4.12 -1.09
CA ARG A 409 23.27 4.37 -1.34
C ARG A 409 23.68 5.81 -1.01
N GLY A 410 22.84 6.79 -1.42
CA GLY A 410 23.06 8.20 -1.08
C GLY A 410 23.07 8.48 0.42
N ILE A 411 22.18 7.84 1.19
CA ILE A 411 22.13 7.96 2.65
C ILE A 411 23.36 7.31 3.33
N LEU A 412 23.90 6.26 2.74
CA LEU A 412 25.08 5.56 3.26
C LEU A 412 26.40 6.28 2.93
N ALA A 413 26.41 7.08 1.86
CA ALA A 413 27.58 7.83 1.41
C ALA A 413 27.74 9.20 2.12
N GLY A 414 26.70 9.73 2.74
CA GLY A 414 26.67 11.03 3.44
C GLY A 414 26.33 10.93 4.91
#